data_b4d4169623a58484ed3d6657f73e7414
#
_entry.id   b4d4169623a58484ed3d6657f73e7414
#
_cell.length_a   1.000
_cell.length_b   1.000
_cell.length_c   1.000
_cell.angle_alpha   90.00
_cell.angle_beta   90.00
_cell.angle_gamma   90.00
#
_symmetry.space_group_name_H-M   'P 1'
#
loop_
_entity.id
_entity.type
_entity.pdbx_description
1 polymer ?
#
loop_
_entity_poly.entity_id
_entity_poly.type
_entity_poly.pdbx_seq_one_letter_code
_entity_poly.pdbx_strand_id
1 'polypeptide(L)'
;AEALLQRLYQESEISSQISADVLHLMIQGSQTDRELMDDSDQEHTGLDSVWLQTRKGRINPRGANQKRYVQRILQSDISFGIGPAGTGKTYLAVAAAVDMLERNEIQRILLVRPAVEAGEKLGFLPGDLTQKIDPYLRPLYDALYEMLGFEKVAKLIERQVIEVAPLAYMRGRTLNHSFVILDEAQNTTPEQMKMFLTRLGFGSRAVITGDVTQVDLPRGQQSGLAHALRVLENVHEIHITRFHSRDVVRHQLVQKIVEAYEGWDSEQQRLSAEARAERKARQEALIAENDSAADAQHI
;
A
#
# COMPACT_ATOMS: atom_id res chain seq x y z
N ALA A 1 11.67 -18.24 -20.18
CA ALA A 1 11.61 -19.64 -19.77
C ALA A 1 12.84 -20.00 -18.92
N GLU A 2 14.04 -19.72 -19.40
CA GLU A 2 15.31 -20.09 -18.73
C GLU A 2 15.45 -19.45 -17.32
N ALA A 3 15.21 -18.15 -17.20
CA ALA A 3 15.24 -17.44 -15.92
C ALA A 3 14.21 -17.99 -14.90
N LEU A 4 13.04 -18.43 -15.37
CA LEU A 4 12.02 -19.05 -14.51
C LEU A 4 12.49 -20.42 -14.00
N LEU A 5 13.11 -21.22 -14.87
CA LEU A 5 13.67 -22.54 -14.48
C LEU A 5 14.82 -22.39 -13.48
N GLN A 6 15.69 -21.39 -13.65
CA GLN A 6 16.75 -21.11 -12.68
C GLN A 6 16.19 -20.69 -11.32
N ARG A 7 15.16 -19.85 -11.30
CA ARG A 7 14.47 -19.45 -10.04
C ARG A 7 13.77 -20.64 -9.38
N LEU A 8 13.11 -21.51 -10.14
CA LEU A 8 12.49 -22.73 -9.62
C LEU A 8 13.52 -23.67 -9.03
N TYR A 9 14.69 -23.80 -9.66
CA TYR A 9 15.78 -24.61 -9.15
C TYR A 9 16.31 -24.06 -7.81
N GLN A 10 16.55 -22.76 -7.72
CA GLN A 10 16.97 -22.09 -6.49
C GLN A 10 15.94 -22.24 -5.37
N GLU A 11 14.64 -22.13 -5.67
CA GLU A 11 13.57 -22.34 -4.68
C GLU A 11 13.50 -23.80 -4.22
N SER A 12 13.78 -24.77 -5.10
CA SER A 12 13.83 -26.18 -4.75
C SER A 12 14.99 -26.55 -3.81
N GLU A 13 16.07 -25.77 -3.80
CA GLU A 13 17.18 -25.93 -2.85
C GLU A 13 16.82 -25.40 -1.45
N ILE A 14 15.89 -24.45 -1.37
CA ILE A 14 15.48 -23.81 -0.12
C ILE A 14 14.26 -24.52 0.49
N SER A 15 13.35 -24.99 -0.35
CA SER A 15 12.10 -25.64 0.04
C SER A 15 11.97 -27.03 -0.56
N SER A 16 11.72 -28.03 0.28
CA SER A 16 11.59 -29.43 -0.15
C SER A 16 10.33 -29.72 -1.00
N GLN A 17 9.38 -28.79 -1.09
CA GLN A 17 8.19 -28.91 -1.93
C GLN A 17 7.80 -27.54 -2.50
N ILE A 18 7.73 -27.43 -3.83
CA ILE A 18 7.17 -26.27 -4.52
C ILE A 18 5.68 -26.53 -4.71
N SER A 19 4.82 -25.79 -4.01
CA SER A 19 3.37 -25.89 -4.18
C SER A 19 2.93 -25.30 -5.52
N ALA A 20 1.74 -25.72 -6.01
CA ALA A 20 1.14 -25.15 -7.22
C ALA A 20 0.94 -23.63 -7.13
N ASP A 21 0.65 -23.11 -5.94
CA ASP A 21 0.49 -21.68 -5.68
C ASP A 21 1.82 -20.92 -5.82
N VAL A 22 2.91 -21.47 -5.27
CA VAL A 22 4.26 -20.89 -5.42
C VAL A 22 4.67 -20.86 -6.89
N LEU A 23 4.44 -21.96 -7.63
CA LEU A 23 4.72 -22.03 -9.05
C LEU A 23 3.94 -20.98 -9.85
N HIS A 24 2.64 -20.84 -9.57
CA HIS A 24 1.79 -19.85 -10.23
C HIS A 24 2.29 -18.42 -10.00
N LEU A 25 2.63 -18.08 -8.75
CA LEU A 25 3.17 -16.77 -8.40
C LEU A 25 4.52 -16.48 -9.05
N MET A 26 5.38 -17.48 -9.24
CA MET A 26 6.66 -17.35 -9.95
C MET A 26 6.45 -17.11 -11.45
N ILE A 27 5.45 -17.75 -12.05
CA ILE A 27 5.06 -17.52 -13.46
C ILE A 27 4.53 -16.10 -13.64
N GLN A 28 3.64 -15.62 -12.79
CA GLN A 28 3.12 -14.25 -12.82
C GLN A 28 4.25 -13.22 -12.69
N GLY A 29 5.14 -13.39 -11.70
CA GLY A 29 6.28 -12.50 -11.52
C GLY A 29 7.20 -12.43 -12.75
N SER A 30 7.41 -13.56 -13.45
CA SER A 30 8.25 -13.59 -14.66
C SER A 30 7.59 -12.95 -15.89
N GLN A 31 6.25 -12.92 -15.95
CA GLN A 31 5.51 -12.21 -17.00
C GLN A 31 5.58 -10.69 -16.77
N THR A 32 5.38 -10.25 -15.54
CA THR A 32 5.50 -8.84 -15.15
C THR A 32 6.91 -8.30 -15.39
N ASP A 33 7.95 -9.09 -15.09
CA ASP A 33 9.35 -8.72 -15.35
C ASP A 33 9.62 -8.50 -16.84
N ARG A 34 8.99 -9.27 -17.75
CA ARG A 34 9.14 -9.10 -19.21
C ARG A 34 8.50 -7.82 -19.72
N GLU A 35 7.31 -7.49 -19.24
CA GLU A 35 6.60 -6.28 -19.65
C GLU A 35 7.32 -5.00 -19.16
N LEU A 36 8.03 -5.08 -18.02
CA LEU A 36 8.82 -3.96 -17.51
C LEU A 36 10.18 -3.80 -18.20
N MET A 37 10.71 -4.85 -18.85
CA MET A 37 11.93 -4.77 -19.65
C MET A 37 11.74 -3.98 -20.95
N ASP A 38 10.52 -3.90 -21.47
CA ASP A 38 10.20 -3.09 -22.65
C ASP A 38 10.14 -1.57 -22.34
N ASP A 39 9.97 -1.18 -21.06
CA ASP A 39 9.73 0.23 -20.67
C ASP A 39 10.98 0.98 -20.10
N SER A 40 12.10 0.30 -19.74
CA SER A 40 13.27 1.03 -19.19
C SER A 40 14.59 0.25 -19.24
N ASP A 41 15.47 0.64 -20.14
CA ASP A 41 16.74 -0.05 -20.45
C ASP A 41 17.93 0.20 -19.49
N GLN A 42 17.81 0.85 -18.32
CA GLN A 42 19.02 1.34 -17.62
C GLN A 42 19.22 0.99 -16.13
N GLU A 43 18.32 0.33 -15.42
CA GLU A 43 18.50 0.05 -13.97
C GLU A 43 18.53 -1.43 -13.54
N HIS A 44 18.82 -2.36 -14.43
CA HIS A 44 18.63 -3.81 -14.17
C HIS A 44 19.83 -4.56 -13.56
N THR A 45 20.98 -3.94 -13.38
CA THR A 45 22.15 -4.59 -12.78
C THR A 45 22.07 -4.51 -11.23
N GLY A 46 21.67 -5.61 -10.60
CA GLY A 46 21.69 -5.75 -9.12
C GLY A 46 20.37 -6.16 -8.45
N LEU A 47 19.26 -6.26 -9.19
CA LEU A 47 17.95 -6.61 -8.63
C LEU A 47 17.79 -8.09 -8.25
N ASP A 48 18.62 -8.97 -8.79
CA ASP A 48 18.46 -10.43 -8.61
C ASP A 48 18.86 -10.96 -7.23
N SER A 49 19.56 -10.16 -6.41
CA SER A 49 20.06 -10.55 -5.10
C SER A 49 19.36 -9.91 -3.91
N VAL A 50 18.24 -9.17 -4.12
CA VAL A 50 17.52 -8.50 -3.03
C VAL A 50 16.62 -9.48 -2.30
N TRP A 51 16.93 -9.73 -1.04
CA TRP A 51 16.14 -10.55 -0.13
C TRP A 51 16.22 -9.97 1.29
N LEU A 52 15.26 -10.33 2.14
CA LEU A 52 15.18 -9.90 3.53
C LEU A 52 15.31 -11.12 4.44
N GLN A 53 16.09 -10.99 5.50
CA GLN A 53 16.23 -12.05 6.48
C GLN A 53 15.24 -11.84 7.63
N THR A 54 14.46 -12.85 7.93
CA THR A 54 13.64 -12.88 9.14
C THR A 54 13.98 -14.14 9.94
N ARG A 55 13.54 -14.18 11.19
CA ARG A 55 13.77 -15.35 12.04
C ARG A 55 13.16 -16.63 11.47
N LYS A 56 12.05 -16.53 10.76
CA LYS A 56 11.35 -17.68 10.17
C LYS A 56 11.82 -18.06 8.77
N GLY A 57 12.76 -17.31 8.21
CA GLY A 57 13.31 -17.60 6.90
C GLY A 57 13.56 -16.37 6.05
N ARG A 58 13.92 -16.59 4.80
CA ARG A 58 14.11 -15.55 3.80
C ARG A 58 12.79 -15.13 3.19
N ILE A 59 12.63 -13.81 3.02
CA ILE A 59 11.54 -13.24 2.24
C ILE A 59 12.13 -12.72 0.94
N ASN A 60 11.70 -13.32 -0.16
CA ASN A 60 12.11 -12.95 -1.51
C ASN A 60 11.02 -12.08 -2.15
N PRO A 61 11.32 -10.81 -2.52
CA PRO A 61 10.41 -9.99 -3.28
C PRO A 61 10.07 -10.64 -4.62
N ARG A 62 8.80 -10.63 -4.98
CA ARG A 62 8.27 -11.25 -6.20
C ARG A 62 8.05 -10.18 -7.26
N GLY A 63 8.73 -10.28 -8.38
CA GLY A 63 8.65 -9.28 -9.45
C GLY A 63 9.51 -8.02 -9.23
N ALA A 64 9.75 -7.29 -10.30
CA ALA A 64 10.68 -6.17 -10.35
C ALA A 64 10.26 -5.00 -9.45
N ASN A 65 8.97 -4.67 -9.39
CA ASN A 65 8.47 -3.56 -8.55
C ASN A 65 8.66 -3.83 -7.05
N GLN A 66 8.43 -5.07 -6.58
CA GLN A 66 8.68 -5.43 -5.18
C GLN A 66 10.17 -5.39 -4.85
N LYS A 67 11.04 -5.88 -5.76
CA LYS A 67 12.50 -5.83 -5.58
C LYS A 67 13.00 -4.39 -5.49
N ARG A 68 12.58 -3.54 -6.44
CA ARG A 68 12.90 -2.11 -6.45
C ARG A 68 12.41 -1.41 -5.18
N TYR A 69 11.21 -1.73 -4.72
CA TYR A 69 10.65 -1.20 -3.48
C TYR A 69 11.49 -1.55 -2.26
N VAL A 70 11.83 -2.82 -2.09
CA VAL A 70 12.69 -3.27 -0.98
C VAL A 70 14.07 -2.63 -1.05
N GLN A 71 14.68 -2.56 -2.24
CA GLN A 71 15.97 -1.90 -2.42
C GLN A 71 15.92 -0.43 -1.99
N ARG A 72 14.89 0.31 -2.40
CA ARG A 72 14.70 1.71 -2.03
C ARG A 72 14.48 1.88 -0.52
N ILE A 73 13.71 1.00 0.12
CA ILE A 73 13.54 1.01 1.57
C ILE A 73 14.89 0.85 2.29
N LEU A 74 15.75 -0.05 1.82
CA LEU A 74 17.05 -0.31 2.44
C LEU A 74 18.06 0.81 2.21
N GLN A 75 17.90 1.63 1.17
CA GLN A 75 18.87 2.67 0.78
C GLN A 75 18.46 4.08 1.21
N SER A 76 17.17 4.33 1.49
CA SER A 76 16.64 5.69 1.66
C SER A 76 16.05 5.91 3.05
N ASP A 77 16.08 7.16 3.49
CA ASP A 77 15.49 7.56 4.77
C ASP A 77 13.95 7.58 4.69
N ILE A 78 13.38 7.94 3.52
CA ILE A 78 11.93 7.99 3.29
C ILE A 78 11.57 7.28 1.98
N SER A 79 10.67 6.30 2.05
CA SER A 79 10.16 5.56 0.91
C SER A 79 8.65 5.49 0.91
N PHE A 80 8.04 5.66 -0.27
CA PHE A 80 6.61 5.49 -0.48
C PHE A 80 6.34 4.22 -1.29
N GLY A 81 5.40 3.40 -0.83
CA GLY A 81 4.85 2.25 -1.54
C GLY A 81 3.36 2.49 -1.86
N ILE A 82 3.03 2.82 -3.10
CA ILE A 82 1.70 3.30 -3.50
C ILE A 82 1.07 2.33 -4.50
N GLY A 83 -0.19 1.99 -4.31
CA GLY A 83 -0.95 1.16 -5.26
C GLY A 83 -1.95 0.22 -4.60
N PRO A 84 -2.59 -0.68 -5.37
CA PRO A 84 -3.72 -1.47 -4.91
C PRO A 84 -3.37 -2.43 -3.76
N ALA A 85 -4.39 -2.82 -3.02
CA ALA A 85 -4.27 -3.83 -1.97
C ALA A 85 -3.77 -5.17 -2.53
N GLY A 86 -3.01 -5.93 -1.72
CA GLY A 86 -2.47 -7.24 -2.13
C GLY A 86 -1.18 -7.22 -2.93
N THR A 87 -0.56 -6.05 -3.15
CA THR A 87 0.76 -5.93 -3.82
C THR A 87 1.95 -6.14 -2.87
N GLY A 88 1.70 -6.41 -1.60
CA GLY A 88 2.74 -6.71 -0.60
C GLY A 88 3.41 -5.48 0.03
N LYS A 89 2.92 -4.25 -0.19
CA LYS A 89 3.52 -3.00 0.31
C LYS A 89 3.85 -3.04 1.80
N THR A 90 2.82 -3.24 2.61
CA THR A 90 2.94 -3.24 4.08
C THR A 90 3.73 -4.45 4.56
N TYR A 91 3.50 -5.63 3.98
CA TYR A 91 4.21 -6.86 4.30
C TYR A 91 5.73 -6.71 4.09
N LEU A 92 6.15 -6.21 2.92
CA LEU A 92 7.57 -6.01 2.61
C LEU A 92 8.20 -4.89 3.45
N ALA A 93 7.44 -3.85 3.79
CA ALA A 93 7.91 -2.80 4.71
C ALA A 93 8.17 -3.36 6.11
N VAL A 94 7.25 -4.19 6.64
CA VAL A 94 7.43 -4.87 7.94
C VAL A 94 8.62 -5.84 7.88
N ALA A 95 8.77 -6.58 6.77
CA ALA A 95 9.90 -7.49 6.58
C ALA A 95 11.24 -6.74 6.58
N ALA A 96 11.33 -5.60 5.90
CA ALA A 96 12.53 -4.76 5.91
C ALA A 96 12.84 -4.20 7.31
N ALA A 97 11.81 -3.78 8.05
CA ALA A 97 11.97 -3.33 9.43
C ALA A 97 12.51 -4.44 10.35
N VAL A 98 11.98 -5.67 10.20
CA VAL A 98 12.43 -6.84 10.97
C VAL A 98 13.88 -7.19 10.62
N ASP A 99 14.24 -7.21 9.34
CA ASP A 99 15.60 -7.48 8.87
C ASP A 99 16.61 -6.47 9.45
N MET A 100 16.30 -5.18 9.38
CA MET A 100 17.15 -4.12 9.93
C MET A 100 17.24 -4.16 11.47
N LEU A 101 16.17 -4.54 12.16
CA LEU A 101 16.18 -4.74 13.61
C LEU A 101 17.09 -5.90 13.99
N GLU A 102 17.05 -7.01 13.27
CA GLU A 102 17.90 -8.19 13.51
C GLU A 102 19.38 -7.92 13.20
N ARG A 103 19.68 -7.03 12.26
CA ARG A 103 21.05 -6.54 11.98
C ARG A 103 21.52 -5.43 12.94
N ASN A 104 20.68 -5.00 13.89
CA ASN A 104 20.96 -3.88 14.79
C ASN A 104 21.22 -2.53 14.08
N GLU A 105 20.67 -2.34 12.88
CA GLU A 105 20.73 -1.07 12.15
C GLU A 105 19.75 -0.05 12.71
N ILE A 106 18.67 -0.53 13.34
CA ILE A 106 17.67 0.26 14.06
C ILE A 106 17.46 -0.31 15.47
N GLN A 107 16.91 0.51 16.36
CA GLN A 107 16.64 0.10 17.75
C GLN A 107 15.16 -0.19 18.00
N ARG A 108 14.26 0.38 17.18
CA ARG A 108 12.81 0.24 17.36
C ARG A 108 12.07 0.19 16.02
N ILE A 109 10.93 -0.51 16.03
CA ILE A 109 9.96 -0.53 14.96
C ILE A 109 8.67 0.14 15.46
N LEU A 110 8.18 1.13 14.73
CA LEU A 110 6.89 1.77 14.99
C LEU A 110 5.96 1.50 13.80
N LEU A 111 4.84 0.84 14.08
CA LEU A 111 3.78 0.60 13.11
C LEU A 111 2.63 1.56 13.40
N VAL A 112 2.37 2.44 12.46
CA VAL A 112 1.45 3.56 12.64
C VAL A 112 0.34 3.47 11.61
N ARG A 113 -0.89 3.70 12.03
CA ARG A 113 -2.05 3.78 11.14
C ARG A 113 -2.95 4.96 11.49
N PRO A 114 -3.51 5.69 10.53
CA PRO A 114 -4.55 6.67 10.82
C PRO A 114 -5.75 5.99 11.47
N ALA A 115 -6.28 6.57 12.52
CA ALA A 115 -7.59 6.16 13.03
C ALA A 115 -8.65 6.82 12.15
N VAL A 116 -9.21 6.06 11.21
CA VAL A 116 -10.35 6.51 10.39
C VAL A 116 -11.60 5.80 10.87
N GLU A 117 -12.64 6.56 11.03
CA GLU A 117 -13.99 6.03 11.20
C GLU A 117 -14.52 5.59 9.82
N ALA A 118 -14.15 4.40 9.35
CA ALA A 118 -14.69 3.83 8.12
C ALA A 118 -16.18 3.50 8.31
N GLY A 119 -17.05 4.51 8.13
CA GLY A 119 -18.50 4.36 8.21
C GLY A 119 -19.09 4.06 9.59
N GLU A 120 -18.30 3.53 10.52
CA GLU A 120 -18.68 3.27 11.92
C GLU A 120 -17.99 4.30 12.81
N LYS A 121 -18.79 5.17 13.44
CA LYS A 121 -18.26 6.14 14.40
C LYS A 121 -17.62 5.40 15.57
N LEU A 122 -16.32 5.58 15.80
CA LEU A 122 -15.57 5.03 16.94
C LEU A 122 -16.28 5.24 18.30
N GLY A 123 -17.20 6.19 18.37
CA GLY A 123 -18.04 6.44 19.54
C GLY A 123 -19.00 5.31 19.92
N PHE A 124 -19.35 4.39 19.02
CA PHE A 124 -20.29 3.30 19.28
C PHE A 124 -19.63 2.01 19.78
N LEU A 125 -18.32 1.87 19.68
CA LEU A 125 -17.63 0.69 20.20
C LEU A 125 -17.43 0.84 21.73
N PRO A 126 -17.78 -0.17 22.55
CA PRO A 126 -17.48 -0.17 23.98
C PRO A 126 -15.98 -0.29 24.23
N GLY A 127 -15.47 0.36 25.27
CA GLY A 127 -14.07 0.31 25.67
C GLY A 127 -13.33 1.64 25.56
N ASP A 128 -12.08 1.65 26.00
CA ASP A 128 -11.20 2.80 25.87
C ASP A 128 -10.74 2.99 24.39
N LEU A 129 -10.08 4.10 24.10
CA LEU A 129 -9.63 4.43 22.74
C LEU A 129 -8.71 3.37 22.17
N THR A 130 -7.86 2.76 23.00
CA THR A 130 -6.90 1.73 22.59
C THR A 130 -7.63 0.46 22.14
N GLN A 131 -8.63 0.01 22.90
CA GLN A 131 -9.44 -1.16 22.57
C GLN A 131 -10.27 -0.96 21.29
N LYS A 132 -10.71 0.27 21.02
CA LYS A 132 -11.46 0.61 19.81
C LYS A 132 -10.59 0.61 18.54
N ILE A 133 -9.31 0.90 18.68
CA ILE A 133 -8.37 1.00 17.54
C ILE A 133 -7.70 -0.35 17.25
N ASP A 134 -7.60 -1.24 18.24
CA ASP A 134 -6.92 -2.54 18.15
C ASP A 134 -7.34 -3.37 16.92
N PRO A 135 -8.62 -3.49 16.53
CA PRO A 135 -9.04 -4.23 15.34
C PRO A 135 -8.40 -3.70 14.04
N TYR A 136 -8.21 -2.40 13.94
CA TYR A 136 -7.60 -1.79 12.74
C TYR A 136 -6.09 -1.99 12.66
N LEU A 137 -5.45 -2.34 13.77
CA LEU A 137 -4.02 -2.60 13.84
C LEU A 137 -3.67 -4.09 13.64
N ARG A 138 -4.65 -5.00 13.66
CA ARG A 138 -4.46 -6.45 13.51
C ARG A 138 -3.63 -6.85 12.30
N PRO A 139 -3.83 -6.31 11.08
CA PRO A 139 -3.02 -6.71 9.93
C PRO A 139 -1.52 -6.46 10.13
N LEU A 140 -1.16 -5.45 10.92
CA LEU A 140 0.24 -5.16 11.24
C LEU A 140 0.81 -6.20 12.24
N TYR A 141 0.02 -6.60 13.23
CA TYR A 141 0.39 -7.68 14.15
C TYR A 141 0.54 -9.01 13.42
N ASP A 142 -0.37 -9.33 12.49
CA ASP A 142 -0.33 -10.59 11.73
C ASP A 142 0.97 -10.71 10.94
N ALA A 143 1.41 -9.63 10.26
CA ALA A 143 2.69 -9.59 9.57
C ALA A 143 3.88 -9.81 10.51
N LEU A 144 3.88 -9.18 11.70
CA LEU A 144 4.92 -9.38 12.71
C LEU A 144 4.94 -10.82 13.23
N TYR A 145 3.78 -11.42 13.51
CA TYR A 145 3.67 -12.80 13.99
C TYR A 145 4.14 -13.81 12.96
N GLU A 146 3.86 -13.55 11.69
CA GLU A 146 4.36 -14.38 10.59
C GLU A 146 5.90 -14.38 10.53
N MET A 147 6.55 -13.23 10.73
CA MET A 147 8.00 -13.07 10.57
C MET A 147 8.80 -13.43 11.82
N LEU A 148 8.32 -13.10 13.00
CA LEU A 148 9.05 -13.22 14.27
C LEU A 148 8.50 -14.32 15.18
N GLY A 149 7.23 -14.70 15.02
CA GLY A 149 6.49 -15.57 15.91
C GLY A 149 5.90 -14.80 17.11
N PHE A 150 4.82 -15.36 17.65
CA PHE A 150 3.97 -14.72 18.67
C PHE A 150 4.74 -14.33 19.94
N GLU A 151 5.51 -15.28 20.50
CA GLU A 151 6.25 -15.06 21.76
C GLU A 151 7.30 -13.94 21.66
N LYS A 152 8.03 -13.89 20.50
CA LYS A 152 9.07 -12.86 20.31
C LYS A 152 8.44 -11.50 20.13
N VAL A 153 7.35 -11.39 19.37
CA VAL A 153 6.60 -10.13 19.20
C VAL A 153 6.11 -9.62 20.54
N ALA A 154 5.47 -10.47 21.37
CA ALA A 154 5.00 -10.08 22.70
C ALA A 154 6.14 -9.50 23.57
N LYS A 155 7.29 -10.18 23.62
CA LYS A 155 8.47 -9.71 24.37
C LYS A 155 9.04 -8.39 23.84
N LEU A 156 9.02 -8.18 22.51
CA LEU A 156 9.53 -6.94 21.90
C LEU A 156 8.57 -5.76 22.13
N ILE A 157 7.26 -6.01 22.18
CA ILE A 157 6.25 -5.01 22.53
C ILE A 157 6.39 -4.63 24.02
N GLU A 158 6.51 -5.60 24.92
CA GLU A 158 6.71 -5.36 26.36
C GLU A 158 7.96 -4.50 26.62
N ARG A 159 9.04 -4.73 25.85
CA ARG A 159 10.28 -3.94 25.92
C ARG A 159 10.23 -2.62 25.16
N GLN A 160 9.11 -2.28 24.54
CA GLN A 160 8.93 -1.08 23.72
C GLN A 160 9.91 -0.99 22.52
N VAL A 161 10.42 -2.14 22.06
CA VAL A 161 11.20 -2.26 20.82
C VAL A 161 10.27 -2.27 19.62
N ILE A 162 9.10 -2.87 19.73
CA ILE A 162 8.01 -2.77 18.75
C ILE A 162 6.85 -2.00 19.38
N GLU A 163 6.37 -0.99 18.69
CA GLU A 163 5.20 -0.20 19.06
C GLU A 163 4.20 -0.19 17.91
N VAL A 164 2.95 -0.50 18.19
CA VAL A 164 1.84 -0.39 17.24
C VAL A 164 0.88 0.66 17.79
N ALA A 165 0.68 1.76 17.06
CA ALA A 165 -0.02 2.91 17.59
C ALA A 165 -0.78 3.70 16.51
N PRO A 166 -1.88 4.38 16.89
CA PRO A 166 -2.53 5.33 16.02
C PRO A 166 -1.65 6.54 15.71
N LEU A 167 -1.81 7.11 14.53
CA LEU A 167 -1.02 8.26 14.06
C LEU A 167 -1.05 9.46 15.03
N ALA A 168 -2.14 9.67 15.73
CA ALA A 168 -2.28 10.77 16.70
C ALA A 168 -1.21 10.70 17.82
N TYR A 169 -0.72 9.51 18.17
CA TYR A 169 0.28 9.31 19.22
C TYR A 169 1.71 9.67 18.79
N MET A 170 1.90 9.99 17.52
CA MET A 170 3.19 10.47 17.00
C MET A 170 3.41 11.97 17.25
N ARG A 171 2.37 12.70 17.62
CA ARG A 171 2.46 14.14 17.84
C ARG A 171 3.43 14.49 18.99
N GLY A 172 4.33 15.45 18.77
CA GLY A 172 5.31 15.91 19.77
C GLY A 172 6.49 14.95 20.00
N ARG A 173 6.56 13.84 19.29
CA ARG A 173 7.68 12.89 19.38
C ARG A 173 8.78 13.23 18.38
N THR A 174 10.01 12.83 18.67
CA THR A 174 11.12 12.72 17.72
C THR A 174 11.56 11.25 17.70
N LEU A 175 11.52 10.64 16.54
CA LEU A 175 11.76 9.21 16.35
C LEU A 175 13.20 9.01 15.86
N ASN A 176 14.12 8.72 16.77
CA ASN A 176 15.53 8.45 16.47
C ASN A 176 15.77 6.93 16.42
N HIS A 177 16.71 6.49 15.57
CA HIS A 177 17.12 5.09 15.42
C HIS A 177 15.94 4.12 15.26
N SER A 178 14.92 4.56 14.54
CA SER A 178 13.65 3.87 14.44
C SER A 178 13.28 3.59 12.99
N PHE A 179 12.68 2.43 12.75
CA PHE A 179 11.99 2.17 11.49
C PHE A 179 10.50 2.42 11.69
N VAL A 180 9.96 3.39 10.97
CA VAL A 180 8.57 3.84 11.15
C VAL A 180 7.76 3.53 9.90
N ILE A 181 6.67 2.79 10.05
CA ILE A 181 5.75 2.47 8.94
C ILE A 181 4.45 3.21 9.19
N LEU A 182 4.04 4.05 8.23
CA LEU A 182 2.70 4.62 8.18
C LEU A 182 1.88 3.87 7.14
N ASP A 183 0.99 3.00 7.62
CA ASP A 183 0.10 2.21 6.77
C ASP A 183 -1.25 2.91 6.55
N GLU A 184 -1.94 2.62 5.42
CA GLU A 184 -3.20 3.25 5.00
C GLU A 184 -3.12 4.79 4.98
N ALA A 185 -1.99 5.30 4.52
CA ALA A 185 -1.66 6.73 4.56
C ALA A 185 -2.59 7.62 3.72
N GLN A 186 -3.35 7.07 2.77
CA GLN A 186 -4.38 7.80 2.01
C GLN A 186 -5.47 8.39 2.93
N ASN A 187 -5.63 7.80 4.12
CA ASN A 187 -6.60 8.21 5.12
C ASN A 187 -6.05 9.24 6.12
N THR A 188 -4.91 9.87 5.82
CA THR A 188 -4.41 11.04 6.55
C THR A 188 -4.91 12.33 5.93
N THR A 189 -5.00 13.41 6.72
CA THR A 189 -5.09 14.77 6.18
C THR A 189 -3.69 15.31 5.81
N PRO A 190 -3.57 16.39 5.01
CA PRO A 190 -2.28 17.01 4.71
C PRO A 190 -1.50 17.42 5.97
N GLU A 191 -2.17 17.92 7.01
CA GLU A 191 -1.57 18.32 8.27
C GLU A 191 -1.05 17.11 9.05
N GLN A 192 -1.79 15.99 9.06
CA GLN A 192 -1.38 14.75 9.69
C GLN A 192 -0.17 14.13 8.99
N MET A 193 -0.16 14.11 7.65
CA MET A 193 0.97 13.63 6.86
C MET A 193 2.23 14.49 7.11
N LYS A 194 2.10 15.81 7.05
CA LYS A 194 3.20 16.74 7.37
C LYS A 194 3.70 16.54 8.80
N MET A 195 2.78 16.42 9.76
CA MET A 195 3.12 16.14 11.15
C MET A 195 3.94 14.85 11.26
N PHE A 196 3.53 13.77 10.62
CA PHE A 196 4.22 12.48 10.64
C PHE A 196 5.64 12.56 10.04
N LEU A 197 5.76 13.07 8.81
CA LEU A 197 7.04 13.14 8.10
C LEU A 197 8.08 13.97 8.86
N THR A 198 7.63 14.99 9.62
CA THR A 198 8.51 15.82 10.43
C THR A 198 8.87 15.22 11.80
N ARG A 199 8.46 13.98 12.10
CA ARG A 199 8.88 13.25 13.32
C ARG A 199 10.14 12.44 13.14
N LEU A 200 10.55 12.21 11.89
CA LEU A 200 11.74 11.43 11.60
C LEU A 200 12.98 12.11 12.20
N GLY A 201 13.71 11.36 13.01
CA GLY A 201 14.94 11.79 13.65
C GLY A 201 16.17 11.08 13.08
N PHE A 202 17.32 11.30 13.69
CA PHE A 202 18.59 10.75 13.22
C PHE A 202 18.61 9.21 13.24
N GLY A 203 19.21 8.61 12.20
CA GLY A 203 19.36 7.17 12.07
C GLY A 203 18.03 6.42 11.94
N SER A 204 16.97 7.12 11.47
CA SER A 204 15.66 6.52 11.31
C SER A 204 15.26 6.43 9.85
N ARG A 205 14.37 5.49 9.55
CA ARG A 205 13.73 5.30 8.24
C ARG A 205 12.22 5.35 8.37
N ALA A 206 11.57 5.93 7.38
CA ALA A 206 10.11 5.94 7.27
C ALA A 206 9.66 5.30 5.97
N VAL A 207 8.67 4.41 6.08
CA VAL A 207 7.99 3.82 4.93
C VAL A 207 6.52 4.18 5.00
N ILE A 208 6.02 4.80 3.94
CA ILE A 208 4.63 5.23 3.82
C ILE A 208 3.93 4.34 2.80
N THR A 209 2.90 3.60 3.23
CA THR A 209 2.13 2.72 2.37
C THR A 209 0.69 3.21 2.23
N GLY A 210 0.10 3.02 1.05
CA GLY A 210 -1.28 3.41 0.82
C GLY A 210 -1.76 3.19 -0.61
N ASP A 211 -3.07 3.39 -0.78
CA ASP A 211 -3.75 3.34 -2.06
C ASP A 211 -4.54 4.63 -2.28
N VAL A 212 -4.11 5.44 -3.24
CA VAL A 212 -4.75 6.74 -3.52
C VAL A 212 -6.18 6.62 -4.04
N THR A 213 -6.63 5.41 -4.41
CA THR A 213 -7.99 5.15 -4.89
C THR A 213 -8.95 4.77 -3.76
N GLN A 214 -8.44 4.32 -2.61
CA GLN A 214 -9.22 3.83 -1.47
C GLN A 214 -9.23 4.87 -0.33
N VAL A 215 -9.79 6.04 -0.57
CA VAL A 215 -9.84 7.13 0.42
C VAL A 215 -11.15 7.08 1.19
N ASP A 216 -11.06 6.83 2.51
CA ASP A 216 -12.19 6.75 3.44
C ASP A 216 -12.42 8.04 4.25
N LEU A 217 -11.76 9.14 3.86
CA LEU A 217 -11.92 10.43 4.51
C LEU A 217 -13.34 11.02 4.27
N PRO A 218 -13.86 11.82 5.20
CA PRO A 218 -15.11 12.54 5.01
C PRO A 218 -15.12 13.37 3.72
N ARG A 219 -16.29 13.52 3.10
CA ARG A 219 -16.47 14.29 1.85
C ARG A 219 -15.89 15.70 1.99
N GLY A 220 -15.08 16.11 1.03
CA GLY A 220 -14.44 17.43 0.99
C GLY A 220 -13.08 17.50 1.68
N GLN A 221 -12.64 16.45 2.39
CA GLN A 221 -11.27 16.38 2.92
C GLN A 221 -10.30 15.84 1.86
N GLN A 222 -9.14 16.49 1.77
CA GLN A 222 -8.06 16.08 0.87
C GLN A 222 -7.21 15.01 1.53
N SER A 223 -6.87 13.97 0.77
CA SER A 223 -5.91 12.95 1.21
C SER A 223 -4.50 13.55 1.38
N GLY A 224 -3.94 13.37 2.57
CA GLY A 224 -2.57 13.77 2.88
C GLY A 224 -1.54 13.01 2.04
N LEU A 225 -1.79 11.73 1.72
CA LEU A 225 -0.93 10.96 0.81
C LEU A 225 -0.91 11.59 -0.58
N ALA A 226 -2.08 11.84 -1.18
CA ALA A 226 -2.16 12.45 -2.51
C ALA A 226 -1.54 13.85 -2.54
N HIS A 227 -1.66 14.61 -1.44
CA HIS A 227 -1.01 15.90 -1.28
C HIS A 227 0.52 15.76 -1.18
N ALA A 228 1.02 14.86 -0.34
CA ALA A 228 2.45 14.64 -0.14
C ALA A 228 3.15 14.20 -1.43
N LEU A 229 2.55 13.29 -2.20
CA LEU A 229 3.10 12.83 -3.48
C LEU A 229 3.35 13.97 -4.48
N ARG A 230 2.52 15.03 -4.45
CA ARG A 230 2.71 16.22 -5.29
C ARG A 230 3.76 17.18 -4.74
N VAL A 231 3.73 17.42 -3.43
CA VAL A 231 4.64 18.39 -2.77
C VAL A 231 6.09 17.88 -2.75
N LEU A 232 6.26 16.56 -2.60
CA LEU A 232 7.58 15.92 -2.45
C LEU A 232 8.14 15.37 -3.77
N GLU A 233 7.49 15.62 -4.89
CA GLU A 233 7.89 15.09 -6.22
C GLU A 233 9.33 15.46 -6.59
N ASN A 234 9.79 16.65 -6.19
CA ASN A 234 11.12 17.17 -6.51
C ASN A 234 12.15 16.99 -5.38
N VAL A 235 11.84 16.19 -4.36
CA VAL A 235 12.78 15.85 -3.27
C VAL A 235 13.47 14.54 -3.63
N HIS A 236 14.69 14.62 -4.15
CA HIS A 236 15.42 13.48 -4.73
C HIS A 236 15.77 12.36 -3.73
N GLU A 237 15.82 12.67 -2.45
CA GLU A 237 16.11 11.72 -1.36
C GLU A 237 14.89 10.87 -0.98
N ILE A 238 13.72 11.22 -1.50
CA ILE A 238 12.46 10.48 -1.27
C ILE A 238 12.15 9.61 -2.48
N HIS A 239 11.99 8.32 -2.25
CA HIS A 239 11.66 7.38 -3.31
C HIS A 239 10.20 6.95 -3.29
N ILE A 240 9.55 7.04 -4.45
CA ILE A 240 8.16 6.62 -4.65
C ILE A 240 8.15 5.40 -5.57
N THR A 241 7.66 4.26 -5.04
CA THR A 241 7.40 3.05 -5.82
C THR A 241 5.90 2.93 -6.06
N ARG A 242 5.51 2.85 -7.32
CA ARG A 242 4.10 2.68 -7.74
C ARG A 242 3.86 1.24 -8.12
N PHE A 243 2.92 0.61 -7.43
CA PHE A 243 2.43 -0.72 -7.73
C PHE A 243 1.17 -0.64 -8.58
N HIS A 244 0.97 -1.62 -9.42
CA HIS A 244 -0.17 -1.75 -10.33
C HIS A 244 -0.94 -3.04 -10.04
N SER A 245 -2.11 -3.21 -10.66
CA SER A 245 -2.92 -4.43 -10.50
C SER A 245 -2.16 -5.71 -10.89
N ARG A 246 -1.23 -5.64 -11.82
CA ARG A 246 -0.34 -6.75 -12.21
C ARG A 246 0.64 -7.20 -11.11
N ASP A 247 0.94 -6.32 -10.14
CA ASP A 247 1.82 -6.63 -9.01
C ASP A 247 1.09 -7.33 -7.85
N VAL A 248 -0.22 -7.55 -7.99
CA VAL A 248 -1.07 -8.16 -6.96
C VAL A 248 -0.70 -9.63 -6.79
N VAL A 249 -0.30 -10.02 -5.58
CA VAL A 249 0.02 -11.39 -5.19
C VAL A 249 -1.15 -11.93 -4.40
N ARG A 250 -2.07 -12.63 -5.06
CA ARG A 250 -3.27 -13.19 -4.44
C ARG A 250 -3.55 -14.60 -4.95
N HIS A 251 -4.35 -15.34 -4.17
CA HIS A 251 -4.90 -16.60 -4.60
C HIS A 251 -5.69 -16.41 -5.91
N GLN A 252 -5.56 -17.32 -6.89
CA GLN A 252 -6.20 -17.21 -8.21
C GLN A 252 -7.71 -16.93 -8.15
N LEU A 253 -8.41 -17.59 -7.23
CA LEU A 253 -9.85 -17.36 -7.04
C LEU A 253 -10.14 -15.94 -6.58
N VAL A 254 -9.32 -15.38 -5.68
CA VAL A 254 -9.50 -14.01 -5.20
C VAL A 254 -9.25 -13.00 -6.31
N GLN A 255 -8.27 -13.25 -7.17
CA GLN A 255 -8.04 -12.42 -8.37
C GLN A 255 -9.26 -12.40 -9.28
N LYS A 256 -9.82 -13.58 -9.62
CA LYS A 256 -11.04 -13.69 -10.44
C LYS A 256 -12.25 -13.00 -9.80
N ILE A 257 -12.38 -13.06 -8.48
CA ILE A 257 -13.44 -12.35 -7.75
C ILE A 257 -13.28 -10.83 -7.91
N VAL A 258 -12.07 -10.30 -7.73
CA VAL A 258 -11.81 -8.86 -7.88
C VAL A 258 -12.09 -8.41 -9.32
N GLU A 259 -11.58 -9.13 -10.31
CA GLU A 259 -11.81 -8.83 -11.73
C GLU A 259 -13.32 -8.83 -12.08
N ALA A 260 -14.10 -9.75 -11.50
CA ALA A 260 -15.54 -9.81 -11.70
C ALA A 260 -16.26 -8.58 -11.09
N TYR A 261 -15.87 -8.14 -9.89
CA TYR A 261 -16.43 -6.93 -9.27
C TYR A 261 -16.02 -5.66 -10.01
N GLU A 262 -14.75 -5.52 -10.38
CA GLU A 262 -14.27 -4.37 -11.17
C GLU A 262 -14.98 -4.27 -12.53
N GLY A 263 -15.21 -5.39 -13.19
CA GLY A 263 -15.98 -5.47 -14.42
C GLY A 263 -17.45 -5.02 -14.24
N TRP A 264 -18.08 -5.46 -13.17
CA TRP A 264 -19.44 -5.05 -12.83
C TRP A 264 -19.53 -3.54 -12.52
N ASP A 265 -18.64 -3.04 -11.70
CA ASP A 265 -18.62 -1.63 -11.30
C ASP A 265 -18.39 -0.70 -12.51
N SER A 266 -17.47 -1.09 -13.40
CA SER A 266 -17.20 -0.38 -14.65
C SER A 266 -18.43 -0.31 -15.56
N GLU A 267 -19.15 -1.42 -15.70
CA GLU A 267 -20.40 -1.50 -16.48
C GLU A 267 -21.50 -0.64 -15.85
N GLN A 268 -21.68 -0.66 -14.53
CA GLN A 268 -22.64 0.19 -13.83
C GLN A 268 -22.32 1.68 -13.99
N GLN A 269 -21.03 2.05 -13.92
CA GLN A 269 -20.61 3.42 -14.19
C GLN A 269 -20.91 3.85 -15.62
N ARG A 270 -20.67 2.98 -16.61
CA ARG A 270 -20.98 3.24 -18.02
C ARG A 270 -22.47 3.45 -18.22
N LEU A 271 -23.30 2.55 -17.73
CA LEU A 271 -24.76 2.65 -17.84
C LEU A 271 -25.31 3.90 -17.15
N SER A 272 -24.75 4.27 -15.98
CA SER A 272 -25.13 5.47 -15.26
C SER A 272 -24.75 6.76 -16.00
N ALA A 273 -23.58 6.77 -16.68
CA ALA A 273 -23.12 7.88 -17.50
C ALA A 273 -23.99 8.03 -18.76
N GLU A 274 -24.32 6.93 -19.43
CA GLU A 274 -25.22 6.91 -20.59
C GLU A 274 -26.62 7.44 -20.22
N ALA A 275 -27.20 6.96 -19.11
CA ALA A 275 -28.50 7.44 -18.64
C ALA A 275 -28.49 8.93 -18.24
N ARG A 276 -27.36 9.45 -17.70
CA ARG A 276 -27.22 10.89 -17.42
C ARG A 276 -27.12 11.70 -18.70
N ALA A 277 -26.37 11.22 -19.70
CA ALA A 277 -26.24 11.88 -20.99
C ALA A 277 -27.60 11.94 -21.72
N GLU A 278 -28.36 10.85 -21.74
CA GLU A 278 -29.71 10.81 -22.32
C GLU A 278 -30.68 11.78 -21.62
N ARG A 279 -30.67 11.82 -20.28
CA ARG A 279 -31.50 12.76 -19.52
C ARG A 279 -31.15 14.22 -19.84
N LYS A 280 -29.86 14.51 -19.96
CA LYS A 280 -29.39 15.86 -20.30
C LYS A 280 -29.82 16.25 -21.72
N ALA A 281 -29.62 15.36 -22.71
CA ALA A 281 -30.03 15.59 -24.09
C ALA A 281 -31.55 15.80 -24.21
N ARG A 282 -32.37 15.02 -23.48
CA ARG A 282 -33.82 15.15 -23.44
C ARG A 282 -34.24 16.48 -22.81
N GLN A 283 -33.55 16.95 -21.78
CA GLN A 283 -33.82 18.23 -21.13
C GLN A 283 -33.47 19.41 -22.05
N GLU A 284 -32.35 19.33 -22.75
CA GLU A 284 -31.94 20.35 -23.74
C GLU A 284 -32.92 20.43 -24.92
N ALA A 285 -33.41 19.28 -25.42
CA ALA A 285 -34.42 19.21 -26.46
C ALA A 285 -35.74 19.86 -26.03
N LEU A 286 -36.20 19.61 -24.79
CA LEU A 286 -37.41 20.20 -24.22
C LEU A 286 -37.31 21.73 -24.07
N ILE A 287 -36.13 22.23 -23.69
CA ILE A 287 -35.89 23.69 -23.61
C ILE A 287 -35.95 24.31 -25.00
N ALA A 288 -35.30 23.71 -25.99
CA ALA A 288 -35.30 24.19 -27.37
C ALA A 288 -36.72 24.20 -27.99
N GLU A 289 -37.57 23.18 -27.70
CA GLU A 289 -38.95 23.17 -28.12
C GLU A 289 -39.78 24.28 -27.47
N ASN A 290 -39.59 24.58 -26.18
CA ASN A 290 -40.29 25.63 -25.48
C ASN A 290 -39.88 27.02 -25.95
N ASP A 291 -38.58 27.24 -26.24
CA ASP A 291 -38.08 28.49 -26.77
C ASP A 291 -38.64 28.77 -28.18
N SER A 292 -38.71 27.74 -29.04
CA SER A 292 -39.30 27.86 -30.37
C SER A 292 -40.81 28.12 -30.36
N ALA A 293 -41.54 27.57 -29.37
CA ALA A 293 -42.96 27.80 -29.19
C ALA A 293 -43.26 29.21 -28.64
N ALA A 294 -42.38 29.78 -27.83
CA ALA A 294 -42.50 31.16 -27.32
C ALA A 294 -42.29 32.21 -28.43
N ASP A 295 -41.32 31.97 -29.32
CA ASP A 295 -41.06 32.86 -30.46
C ASP A 295 -42.21 32.86 -31.48
N ALA A 296 -42.90 31.71 -31.64
CA ALA A 296 -44.06 31.60 -32.56
C ALA A 296 -45.33 32.30 -32.05
N GLN A 297 -45.43 32.69 -30.79
CA GLN A 297 -46.57 33.40 -30.19
C GLN A 297 -46.38 34.95 -30.20
N HIS A 298 -45.22 35.44 -30.62
CA HIS A 298 -44.91 36.86 -30.70
C HIS A 298 -44.88 37.44 -32.11
N ILE A 299 -45.35 36.70 -33.13
CA ILE A 299 -45.60 37.11 -34.50
C ILE A 299 -47.15 37.18 -34.75
#